data_b2f5fa37cdd8af5ebc2e7a9cd3efd9b7
#
_entry.id   b2f5fa37cdd8af5ebc2e7a9cd3efd9b7
#
_cell.length_a   1.000
_cell.length_b   1.000
_cell.length_c   1.000
_cell.angle_alpha   90.00
_cell.angle_beta   90.00
_cell.angle_gamma   90.00
#
_symmetry.space_group_name_H-M   'P 1'
#
loop_
_entity.id
_entity.type
_entity.pdbx_description
1 polymer ?
#
loop_
_entity_poly.entity_id
_entity_poly.type
_entity_poly.pdbx_seq_one_letter_code
_entity_poly.pdbx_strand_id
1 'polypeptide(L)'
;MKKKNFGRIINISSGGAVNCVENYFSYSSSKAALNTMTKTLSNEIKNYDIKINSMSPGPCKTFMFPKNKLSTKLSLPTIKYLASLNSNGPSGKFFWFLNEIDIFPNLKHINWGKPKKLK
;
A
#
# COMPACT_ATOMS: atom_id res chain seq x y z
N MET A 1 7.43 -17.96 -6.84
CA MET A 1 6.63 -17.94 -5.61
C MET A 1 5.51 -18.98 -5.63
N LYS A 2 4.59 -19.01 -6.62
CA LYS A 2 3.47 -19.98 -6.67
C LYS A 2 3.93 -21.44 -6.54
N LYS A 3 4.95 -21.88 -7.31
CA LYS A 3 5.47 -23.27 -7.23
C LYS A 3 5.95 -23.67 -5.83
N LYS A 4 6.49 -22.74 -5.04
CA LYS A 4 6.97 -22.98 -3.68
C LYS A 4 5.91 -22.66 -2.61
N ASN A 5 4.74 -22.21 -3.01
CA ASN A 5 3.68 -21.71 -2.13
C ASN A 5 4.20 -20.78 -1.03
N PHE A 6 5.13 -19.88 -1.37
CA PHE A 6 5.71 -18.91 -0.43
C PHE A 6 6.20 -17.66 -1.15
N GLY A 7 5.89 -16.50 -0.56
CA GLY A 7 6.40 -15.22 -1.02
C GLY A 7 6.00 -14.04 -0.14
N ARG A 8 6.86 -13.04 -0.09
CA ARG A 8 6.61 -11.75 0.57
C ARG A 8 6.98 -10.64 -0.40
N ILE A 9 5.99 -9.88 -0.84
CA ILE A 9 6.13 -8.80 -1.83
C ILE A 9 5.83 -7.48 -1.13
N ILE A 10 6.76 -6.54 -1.21
CA ILE A 10 6.64 -5.23 -0.60
C ILE A 10 6.76 -4.18 -1.71
N ASN A 11 5.66 -3.55 -2.05
CA ASN A 11 5.63 -2.47 -3.03
C ASN A 11 5.90 -1.13 -2.33
N ILE A 12 6.93 -0.41 -2.79
CA ILE A 12 7.26 0.90 -2.24
C ILE A 12 6.34 1.95 -2.89
N SER A 13 5.31 2.30 -2.16
CA SER A 13 4.35 3.34 -2.51
C SER A 13 4.73 4.68 -1.87
N SER A 14 3.77 5.52 -1.60
CA SER A 14 3.97 6.85 -1.01
C SER A 14 2.73 7.34 -0.28
N GLY A 15 2.93 8.17 0.75
CA GLY A 15 1.84 8.97 1.33
C GLY A 15 1.17 9.88 0.30
N GLY A 16 1.91 10.33 -0.74
CA GLY A 16 1.36 11.10 -1.86
C GLY A 16 0.26 10.38 -2.64
N ALA A 17 0.20 9.05 -2.58
CA ALA A 17 -0.88 8.26 -3.19
C ALA A 17 -2.26 8.51 -2.54
N VAL A 18 -2.29 9.02 -1.31
CA VAL A 18 -3.52 9.19 -0.51
C VAL A 18 -3.73 10.62 -0.02
N ASN A 19 -2.65 11.42 0.06
CA ASN A 19 -2.71 12.80 0.58
C ASN A 19 -3.16 13.84 -0.46
N CYS A 20 -3.24 13.48 -1.72
CA CYS A 20 -3.67 14.36 -2.82
C CYS A 20 -2.92 15.71 -2.85
N VAL A 21 -1.60 15.65 -2.77
CA VAL A 21 -0.74 16.85 -2.69
C VAL A 21 -0.75 17.59 -4.01
N GLU A 22 -0.95 18.91 -3.95
CA GLU A 22 -0.92 19.81 -5.11
C GLU A 22 0.40 19.68 -5.89
N ASN A 23 0.33 19.79 -7.21
CA ASN A 23 1.46 19.66 -8.15
C ASN A 23 2.12 18.27 -8.23
N TYR A 24 1.52 17.24 -7.60
CA TYR A 24 2.02 15.87 -7.61
C TYR A 24 1.14 14.91 -8.44
N PHE A 25 0.37 15.43 -9.40
CA PHE A 25 -0.63 14.65 -10.14
C PHE A 25 -0.10 13.32 -10.70
N SER A 26 0.93 13.33 -11.54
CA SER A 26 1.46 12.11 -12.17
C SER A 26 2.10 11.16 -11.16
N TYR A 27 2.83 11.69 -10.18
CA TYR A 27 3.43 10.89 -9.10
C TYR A 27 2.35 10.22 -8.25
N SER A 28 1.40 11.00 -7.73
CA SER A 28 0.31 10.51 -6.88
C SER A 28 -0.53 9.47 -7.62
N SER A 29 -0.85 9.71 -8.90
CA SER A 29 -1.60 8.75 -9.72
C SER A 29 -0.85 7.43 -9.90
N SER A 30 0.45 7.47 -10.15
CA SER A 30 1.27 6.26 -10.29
C SER A 30 1.32 5.44 -9.00
N LYS A 31 1.44 6.08 -7.85
CA LYS A 31 1.48 5.41 -6.54
C LYS A 31 0.10 4.93 -6.07
N ALA A 32 -0.97 5.63 -6.42
CA ALA A 32 -2.34 5.16 -6.21
C ALA A 32 -2.63 3.90 -7.05
N ALA A 33 -2.21 3.88 -8.32
CA ALA A 33 -2.31 2.69 -9.17
C ALA A 33 -1.55 1.50 -8.56
N LEU A 34 -0.34 1.71 -8.01
CA LEU A 34 0.44 0.69 -7.33
C LEU A 34 -0.31 0.11 -6.10
N ASN A 35 -0.98 0.96 -5.32
CA ASN A 35 -1.78 0.52 -4.18
C ASN A 35 -2.97 -0.35 -4.64
N THR A 36 -3.69 0.09 -5.68
CA THR A 36 -4.80 -0.67 -6.26
C THR A 36 -4.35 -2.01 -6.82
N MET A 37 -3.23 -2.03 -7.55
CA MET A 37 -2.62 -3.26 -8.05
C MET A 37 -2.27 -4.21 -6.90
N THR A 38 -1.66 -3.70 -5.83
CA THR A 38 -1.32 -4.48 -4.63
C THR A 38 -2.56 -5.16 -4.04
N LYS A 39 -3.66 -4.42 -3.92
CA LYS A 39 -4.93 -4.95 -3.40
C LYS A 39 -5.53 -6.01 -4.33
N THR A 40 -5.57 -5.73 -5.62
CA THR A 40 -6.12 -6.65 -6.63
C THR A 40 -5.34 -7.96 -6.64
N LEU A 41 -4.01 -7.90 -6.74
CA LEU A 41 -3.15 -9.09 -6.72
C LEU A 41 -3.29 -9.87 -5.42
N SER A 42 -3.45 -9.22 -4.27
CA SER A 42 -3.66 -9.93 -3.00
C SER A 42 -4.91 -10.82 -3.02
N ASN A 43 -5.97 -10.37 -3.69
CA ASN A 43 -7.20 -11.15 -3.86
C ASN A 43 -7.00 -12.34 -4.81
N GLU A 44 -6.22 -12.15 -5.88
CA GLU A 44 -5.94 -13.19 -6.88
C GLU A 44 -5.05 -14.30 -6.33
N ILE A 45 -4.16 -13.99 -5.39
CA ILE A 45 -3.19 -14.94 -4.82
C ILE A 45 -3.57 -15.42 -3.42
N LYS A 46 -4.80 -15.18 -2.96
CA LYS A 46 -5.27 -15.52 -1.60
C LYS A 46 -5.12 -16.99 -1.20
N ASN A 47 -5.10 -17.89 -2.20
CA ASN A 47 -4.97 -19.34 -1.98
C ASN A 47 -3.52 -19.80 -1.80
N TYR A 48 -2.56 -18.89 -1.85
CA TYR A 48 -1.14 -19.17 -1.67
C TYR A 48 -0.63 -18.48 -0.40
N ASP A 49 0.42 -19.04 0.22
CA ASP A 49 1.18 -18.32 1.26
C ASP A 49 2.09 -17.25 0.64
N ILE A 50 1.49 -16.38 -0.16
CA ILE A 50 2.14 -15.22 -0.73
C ILE A 50 1.44 -13.98 -0.18
N LYS A 51 2.20 -13.12 0.51
CA LYS A 51 1.70 -11.84 1.04
C LYS A 51 2.24 -10.71 0.19
N ILE A 52 1.36 -9.83 -0.23
CA ILE A 52 1.70 -8.62 -0.98
C ILE A 52 1.11 -7.41 -0.29
N ASN A 53 1.97 -6.47 0.08
CA ASN A 53 1.56 -5.23 0.71
C ASN A 53 2.30 -4.04 0.09
N SER A 54 1.74 -2.87 0.23
CA SER A 54 2.43 -1.62 -0.11
C SER A 54 2.78 -0.84 1.15
N MET A 55 3.81 -0.01 1.06
CA MET A 55 4.21 0.86 2.15
C MET A 55 4.70 2.21 1.65
N SER A 56 4.52 3.24 2.49
CA SER A 56 5.22 4.51 2.35
C SER A 56 6.46 4.51 3.23
N PRO A 57 7.66 4.82 2.69
CA PRO A 57 8.86 5.00 3.50
C PRO A 57 8.86 6.30 4.31
N GLY A 58 7.87 7.18 4.09
CA GLY A 58 7.82 8.52 4.64
C GLY A 58 8.69 9.52 3.86
N PRO A 59 8.67 10.80 4.24
CA PRO A 59 9.42 11.86 3.57
C PRO A 59 10.91 11.82 3.97
N CYS A 60 11.62 10.80 3.51
CA CYS A 60 13.03 10.61 3.86
C CYS A 60 13.96 11.44 2.97
N LYS A 61 15.16 11.76 3.52
CA LYS A 61 16.24 12.36 2.75
C LYS A 61 16.75 11.39 1.71
N THR A 62 16.56 11.73 0.44
CA THR A 62 17.00 10.96 -0.72
C THR A 62 17.52 11.92 -1.79
N PHE A 63 18.04 11.39 -2.89
CA PHE A 63 18.38 12.22 -4.05
C PHE A 63 17.16 13.02 -4.55
N MET A 64 15.96 12.44 -4.50
CA MET A 64 14.71 13.13 -4.89
C MET A 64 14.31 14.23 -3.91
N PHE A 65 14.62 14.06 -2.61
CA PHE A 65 14.29 15.02 -1.54
C PHE A 65 15.54 15.35 -0.69
N PRO A 66 16.55 16.02 -1.26
CA PRO A 66 17.84 16.23 -0.58
C PRO A 66 17.75 17.14 0.65
N LYS A 67 16.75 18.02 0.70
CA LYS A 67 16.54 18.95 1.84
C LYS A 67 15.81 18.31 3.03
N ASN A 68 15.25 17.11 2.86
CA ASN A 68 14.57 16.43 3.96
C ASN A 68 15.58 15.96 5.01
N LYS A 69 15.19 16.02 6.29
CA LYS A 69 16.07 15.69 7.42
C LYS A 69 15.89 14.25 7.92
N LEU A 70 14.78 13.59 7.55
CA LEU A 70 14.45 12.26 8.04
C LEU A 70 15.34 11.19 7.40
N SER A 71 15.87 10.31 8.22
CA SER A 71 16.70 9.19 7.75
C SER A 71 15.84 8.14 7.04
N THR A 72 16.35 7.57 5.95
CA THR A 72 15.77 6.39 5.28
C THR A 72 15.66 5.18 6.20
N LYS A 73 16.49 5.11 7.26
CA LYS A 73 16.44 4.03 8.26
C LYS A 73 15.10 3.94 8.99
N LEU A 74 14.29 5.00 9.03
CA LEU A 74 12.96 5.00 9.64
C LEU A 74 11.97 4.05 8.96
N SER A 75 12.20 3.70 7.70
CA SER A 75 11.38 2.74 6.97
C SER A 75 11.74 1.26 7.26
N LEU A 76 12.93 1.00 7.81
CA LEU A 76 13.44 -0.37 8.02
C LEU A 76 12.54 -1.23 8.91
N PRO A 77 11.97 -0.74 10.03
CA PRO A 77 11.06 -1.56 10.85
C PRO A 77 9.86 -2.07 10.06
N THR A 78 9.25 -1.23 9.23
CA THR A 78 8.12 -1.61 8.37
C THR A 78 8.53 -2.65 7.33
N ILE A 79 9.69 -2.47 6.69
CA ILE A 79 10.22 -3.42 5.71
C ILE A 79 10.48 -4.78 6.38
N LYS A 80 11.15 -4.79 7.54
CA LYS A 80 11.42 -6.01 8.30
C LYS A 80 10.15 -6.73 8.69
N TYR A 81 9.16 -6.00 9.22
CA TYR A 81 7.87 -6.56 9.57
C TYR A 81 7.20 -7.24 8.37
N LEU A 82 7.08 -6.53 7.24
CA LEU A 82 6.41 -7.03 6.04
C LEU A 82 7.17 -8.20 5.38
N ALA A 83 8.49 -8.21 5.45
CA ALA A 83 9.32 -9.29 4.92
C ALA A 83 9.25 -10.57 5.78
N SER A 84 8.97 -10.43 7.08
CA SER A 84 8.92 -11.54 8.05
C SER A 84 7.50 -12.02 8.37
N LEU A 85 6.48 -11.58 7.62
CA LEU A 85 5.09 -12.01 7.86
C LEU A 85 4.95 -13.53 7.82
N ASN A 86 4.20 -14.07 8.78
CA ASN A 86 3.77 -15.47 8.76
C ASN A 86 2.61 -15.69 7.78
N SER A 87 2.15 -16.92 7.64
CA SER A 87 1.08 -17.32 6.73
C SER A 87 -0.27 -16.65 7.03
N ASN A 88 -0.50 -16.21 8.27
CA ASN A 88 -1.71 -15.52 8.71
C ASN A 88 -1.56 -14.00 8.68
N GLY A 89 -0.42 -13.50 8.24
CA GLY A 89 -0.14 -12.06 8.17
C GLY A 89 -0.98 -11.32 7.14
N PRO A 90 -1.03 -9.99 7.23
CA PRO A 90 -1.81 -9.15 6.33
C PRO A 90 -1.35 -9.26 4.87
N SER A 91 -2.31 -9.10 3.94
CA SER A 91 -2.05 -9.02 2.51
C SER A 91 -3.01 -8.03 1.86
N GLY A 92 -2.54 -7.27 0.88
CA GLY A 92 -3.31 -6.25 0.20
C GLY A 92 -3.53 -4.98 1.04
N LYS A 93 -2.59 -4.68 1.94
CA LYS A 93 -2.66 -3.55 2.86
C LYS A 93 -1.63 -2.48 2.52
N PHE A 94 -1.89 -1.26 3.00
CA PHE A 94 -0.96 -0.14 2.91
C PHE A 94 -0.45 0.22 4.30
N PHE A 95 0.86 0.39 4.43
CA PHE A 95 1.53 0.68 5.71
C PHE A 95 2.32 1.98 5.65
N TRP A 96 2.30 2.72 6.76
CA TRP A 96 3.15 3.88 6.98
C TRP A 96 3.69 3.85 8.41
N PHE A 97 5.02 3.69 8.57
CA PHE A 97 5.69 3.54 9.87
C PHE A 97 5.02 2.52 10.79
N LEU A 98 4.88 1.29 10.32
CA LEU A 98 4.19 0.17 11.01
C LEU A 98 2.67 0.35 11.20
N ASN A 99 2.11 1.51 10.87
CA ASN A 99 0.66 1.70 10.93
C ASN A 99 0.01 1.17 9.66
N GLU A 100 -0.97 0.30 9.79
CA GLU A 100 -1.87 -0.06 8.70
C GLU A 100 -2.84 1.10 8.47
N ILE A 101 -2.86 1.60 7.24
CA ILE A 101 -3.75 2.69 6.82
C ILE A 101 -4.81 2.10 5.90
N ASP A 102 -6.07 2.27 6.27
CA ASP A 102 -7.18 1.85 5.42
C ASP A 102 -7.40 2.90 4.31
N ILE A 103 -7.06 2.51 3.08
CA ILE A 103 -7.17 3.36 1.89
C ILE A 103 -8.24 2.87 0.91
N PHE A 104 -8.88 1.74 1.20
CA PHE A 104 -9.94 1.19 0.36
C PHE A 104 -11.26 1.20 1.12
N PRO A 105 -12.27 1.96 0.67
CA PRO A 105 -13.52 2.06 1.37
C PRO A 105 -14.27 0.73 1.39
N ASN A 106 -15.03 0.50 2.46
CA ASN A 106 -15.98 -0.61 2.51
C ASN A 106 -17.26 -0.22 1.78
N LEU A 107 -17.47 -0.80 0.59
CA LEU A 107 -18.60 -0.48 -0.28
C LEU A 107 -19.84 -1.38 -0.04
N LYS A 108 -19.82 -2.25 0.97
CA LYS A 108 -20.94 -3.19 1.24
C LYS A 108 -22.26 -2.49 1.54
N HIS A 109 -22.21 -1.24 2.03
CA HIS A 109 -23.40 -0.44 2.33
C HIS A 109 -24.00 0.28 1.11
N ILE A 110 -23.32 0.25 -0.04
CA ILE A 110 -23.79 0.91 -1.26
C ILE A 110 -24.76 -0.02 -1.98
N ASN A 111 -25.98 0.46 -2.17
CA ASN A 111 -26.97 -0.22 -3.02
C ASN A 111 -26.81 0.24 -4.46
N TRP A 112 -26.05 -0.51 -5.23
CA TRP A 112 -25.75 -0.21 -6.64
C TRP A 112 -26.99 -0.28 -7.56
N GLY A 113 -28.03 -1.03 -7.16
CA GLY A 113 -29.28 -1.16 -7.92
C GLY A 113 -30.30 -0.03 -7.63
N LYS A 114 -30.07 0.77 -6.59
CA LYS A 114 -30.97 1.87 -6.19
C LYS A 114 -30.17 3.11 -5.83
N PRO A 115 -29.61 3.83 -6.82
CA PRO A 115 -28.87 5.06 -6.54
C PRO A 115 -29.79 6.09 -5.87
N LYS A 116 -29.24 6.80 -4.88
CA LYS A 116 -29.96 7.94 -4.27
C LYS A 116 -30.19 9.01 -5.35
N LYS A 117 -31.42 9.54 -5.41
CA LYS A 117 -31.68 10.75 -6.22
C LYS A 117 -30.85 11.90 -5.62
N LEU A 118 -30.13 12.59 -6.47
CA LEU A 118 -29.48 13.84 -6.08
C LEU A 118 -30.59 14.86 -5.78
N LYS A 119 -30.48 15.56 -4.68
CA LYS A 119 -31.37 16.65 -4.30
C LYS A 119 -31.04 17.89 -5.14
#